data_178c1741f3c3898841462d77c9d2bc71
#
_entry.id   178c1741f3c3898841462d77c9d2bc71
#
_cell.length_a   1.000
_cell.length_b   1.000
_cell.length_c   1.000
_cell.angle_alpha   90.00
_cell.angle_beta   90.00
_cell.angle_gamma   90.00
#
_symmetry.space_group_name_H-M   'P 1'
#
loop_
_entity.id
_entity.type
_entity.pdbx_description
1 polymer ?
#
loop_
_entity_poly.entity_id
_entity_poly.type
_entity_poly.pdbx_seq_one_letter_code
_entity_poly.pdbx_strand_id
1 'polypeptide(L)'
;TYIGYNDIYLIGNEPVDLSGINSPEELKNIQMNTESSLSASKFVFFRQLLNVNVRSKNEIYPEGASASVSKLEIKLQRVIAKLSVKFDLSTEICENGNPTGEFVNLESMELLRIPKYSYLASCKYRIEEGFLDNRVFSLENSSAEQNHFTWSSGDIYLPEYLPMDEIYRMVLRLSLIHI
;
A
#
# COMPACT_ATOMS: atom_id res chain seq x y z
N THR A 1 -13.45 -6.46 27.10
CA THR A 1 -12.69 -7.72 27.29
C THR A 1 -13.29 -8.46 28.46
N TYR A 2 -13.66 -9.69 28.24
CA TYR A 2 -14.25 -10.58 29.28
C TYR A 2 -13.16 -11.51 29.79
N ILE A 3 -13.36 -12.06 31.01
CA ILE A 3 -12.52 -13.14 31.51
C ILE A 3 -12.74 -14.37 30.63
N GLY A 4 -11.65 -15.03 30.25
CA GLY A 4 -11.65 -16.18 29.35
C GLY A 4 -10.87 -15.92 28.07
N TYR A 5 -11.13 -16.75 27.06
CA TYR A 5 -10.50 -16.61 25.74
C TYR A 5 -11.24 -15.55 24.93
N ASN A 6 -10.47 -14.65 24.35
CA ASN A 6 -10.97 -13.54 23.56
C ASN A 6 -10.20 -13.41 22.24
N ASP A 7 -10.92 -13.13 21.17
CA ASP A 7 -10.37 -12.60 19.94
C ASP A 7 -10.50 -11.07 19.97
N ILE A 8 -9.38 -10.39 19.77
CA ILE A 8 -9.31 -8.93 19.87
C ILE A 8 -8.98 -8.37 18.49
N TYR A 9 -9.82 -7.49 17.98
CA TYR A 9 -9.64 -6.77 16.73
C TYR A 9 -9.43 -5.29 17.05
N LEU A 10 -8.35 -4.74 16.53
CA LEU A 10 -7.99 -3.34 16.70
C LEU A 10 -7.97 -2.65 15.34
N ILE A 11 -8.76 -1.61 15.21
CA ILE A 11 -8.88 -0.83 14.00
C ILE A 11 -8.62 0.62 14.37
N GLY A 12 -7.64 1.21 13.69
CA GLY A 12 -7.34 2.62 13.82
C GLY A 12 -7.69 3.36 12.53
N ASN A 13 -8.25 4.56 12.68
CA ASN A 13 -8.74 5.39 11.58
C ASN A 13 -9.78 4.65 10.73
N GLU A 14 -10.91 4.38 11.34
CA GLU A 14 -12.05 3.67 10.77
C GLU A 14 -12.36 4.12 9.32
N PRO A 15 -12.23 3.22 8.34
CA PRO A 15 -12.40 3.58 6.93
C PRO A 15 -13.86 3.64 6.48
N VAL A 16 -14.72 2.94 7.22
CA VAL A 16 -16.16 2.81 6.98
C VAL A 16 -16.87 2.69 8.32
N ASP A 17 -18.16 2.96 8.35
CA ASP A 17 -18.98 2.74 9.57
C ASP A 17 -18.99 1.25 9.94
N LEU A 18 -18.48 0.94 11.12
CA LEU A 18 -18.39 -0.42 11.67
C LEU A 18 -19.53 -0.73 12.66
N SER A 19 -20.45 0.19 12.90
CA SER A 19 -21.51 0.04 13.92
C SER A 19 -22.44 -1.14 13.68
N GLY A 20 -22.57 -1.59 12.43
CA GLY A 20 -23.40 -2.72 12.02
C GLY A 20 -22.70 -4.09 12.03
N ILE A 21 -21.41 -4.14 12.39
CA ILE A 21 -20.62 -5.38 12.34
C ILE A 21 -20.87 -6.20 13.61
N ASN A 22 -21.36 -7.42 13.43
CA ASN A 22 -21.72 -8.31 14.51
C ASN A 22 -20.90 -9.60 14.58
N SER A 23 -20.06 -9.85 13.58
CA SER A 23 -19.23 -11.08 13.53
C SER A 23 -17.83 -10.81 13.00
N PRO A 24 -16.85 -11.67 13.37
CA PRO A 24 -15.50 -11.62 12.80
C PRO A 24 -15.47 -11.84 11.28
N GLU A 25 -16.40 -12.63 10.75
CA GLU A 25 -16.54 -12.90 9.32
C GLU A 25 -16.99 -11.65 8.57
N GLU A 26 -17.95 -10.92 9.10
CA GLU A 26 -18.39 -9.63 8.55
C GLU A 26 -17.23 -8.65 8.56
N LEU A 27 -16.49 -8.56 9.66
CA LEU A 27 -15.31 -7.70 9.76
C LEU A 27 -14.24 -8.01 8.70
N LYS A 28 -13.97 -9.30 8.46
CA LYS A 28 -13.01 -9.76 7.45
C LYS A 28 -13.45 -9.46 6.00
N ASN A 29 -14.74 -9.30 5.78
CA ASN A 29 -15.31 -9.01 4.47
C ASN A 29 -15.54 -7.52 4.20
N ILE A 30 -15.14 -6.64 5.12
CA ILE A 30 -15.24 -5.20 4.90
C ILE A 30 -14.30 -4.80 3.78
N GLN A 31 -14.88 -4.25 2.73
CA GLN A 31 -14.18 -3.70 1.58
C GLN A 31 -13.92 -2.20 1.76
N MET A 32 -12.70 -1.80 1.41
CA MET A 32 -12.31 -0.41 1.30
C MET A 32 -12.10 -0.09 -0.17
N ASN A 33 -12.79 0.93 -0.67
CA ASN A 33 -12.54 1.42 -2.02
C ASN A 33 -11.19 2.14 -2.08
N THR A 34 -10.33 1.72 -3.00
CA THR A 34 -8.96 2.25 -3.10
C THR A 34 -8.92 3.75 -3.37
N GLU A 35 -9.82 4.27 -4.19
CA GLU A 35 -9.82 5.70 -4.53
C GLU A 35 -10.28 6.59 -3.38
N SER A 36 -11.31 6.16 -2.64
CA SER A 36 -11.95 6.99 -1.62
C SER A 36 -11.39 6.79 -0.22
N SER A 37 -10.83 5.61 0.07
CA SER A 37 -10.39 5.24 1.43
C SER A 37 -8.91 5.46 1.67
N LEU A 38 -8.09 5.59 0.62
CA LEU A 38 -6.64 5.71 0.72
C LEU A 38 -6.21 7.16 0.53
N SER A 39 -5.99 7.87 1.62
CA SER A 39 -5.46 9.24 1.60
C SER A 39 -4.38 9.42 2.66
N ALA A 40 -3.56 10.47 2.48
CA ALA A 40 -2.52 10.85 3.44
C ALA A 40 -3.06 11.14 4.85
N SER A 41 -4.32 11.52 4.96
CA SER A 41 -4.96 11.91 6.23
C SER A 41 -5.64 10.76 6.97
N LYS A 42 -5.80 9.59 6.31
CA LYS A 42 -6.54 8.45 6.88
C LYS A 42 -5.76 7.15 6.68
N PHE A 43 -4.66 7.00 7.43
CA PHE A 43 -3.97 5.71 7.50
C PHE A 43 -4.80 4.73 8.30
N VAL A 44 -5.36 3.74 7.65
CA VAL A 44 -6.07 2.66 8.31
C VAL A 44 -5.05 1.68 8.90
N PHE A 45 -5.27 1.31 10.16
CA PHE A 45 -4.48 0.31 10.87
C PHE A 45 -5.37 -0.85 11.25
N PHE A 46 -4.83 -2.04 11.17
CA PHE A 46 -5.52 -3.25 11.59
C PHE A 46 -4.58 -4.17 12.38
N ARG A 47 -5.11 -4.80 13.41
CA ARG A 47 -4.44 -5.89 14.10
C ARG A 47 -5.46 -6.85 14.68
N GLN A 48 -5.22 -8.13 14.45
CA GLN A 48 -5.96 -9.22 15.08
C GLN A 48 -5.07 -9.95 16.07
N LEU A 49 -5.60 -10.21 17.25
CA LEU A 49 -5.01 -11.08 18.27
C LEU A 49 -6.04 -12.16 18.55
N LEU A 50 -5.68 -13.41 18.33
CA LEU A 50 -6.57 -14.55 18.53
C LEU A 50 -6.24 -15.25 19.86
N ASN A 51 -7.25 -15.91 20.45
CA ASN A 51 -7.09 -16.77 21.60
C ASN A 51 -6.36 -16.11 22.80
N VAL A 52 -6.53 -14.82 23.00
CA VAL A 52 -5.99 -14.12 24.16
C VAL A 52 -6.76 -14.54 25.40
N ASN A 53 -6.11 -15.25 26.32
CA ASN A 53 -6.73 -15.68 27.56
C ASN A 53 -6.54 -14.64 28.67
N VAL A 54 -7.64 -14.02 29.07
CA VAL A 54 -7.68 -13.02 30.15
C VAL A 54 -8.21 -13.68 31.41
N ARG A 55 -7.39 -13.81 32.44
CA ARG A 55 -7.79 -14.37 33.74
C ARG A 55 -8.14 -13.28 34.75
N SER A 56 -7.42 -12.18 34.70
CA SER A 56 -7.69 -11.01 35.52
C SER A 56 -7.19 -9.73 34.84
N LYS A 57 -7.39 -8.57 35.47
CA LYS A 57 -6.90 -7.28 34.95
C LYS A 57 -5.40 -7.25 34.65
N ASN A 58 -4.62 -8.01 35.41
CA ASN A 58 -3.16 -8.01 35.32
C ASN A 58 -2.59 -9.39 34.89
N GLU A 59 -3.45 -10.28 34.44
CA GLU A 59 -3.04 -11.65 34.08
C GLU A 59 -3.64 -12.00 32.72
N ILE A 60 -2.86 -11.70 31.69
CA ILE A 60 -3.23 -11.85 30.27
C ILE A 60 -2.21 -12.79 29.64
N TYR A 61 -2.67 -13.82 28.97
CA TYR A 61 -1.85 -14.76 28.21
C TYR A 61 -2.08 -14.52 26.71
N PRO A 62 -1.10 -13.96 25.99
CA PRO A 62 -1.13 -13.93 24.52
C PRO A 62 -1.20 -15.33 23.94
N GLU A 63 -1.64 -15.45 22.69
CA GLU A 63 -1.68 -16.75 22.01
C GLU A 63 -0.33 -17.50 22.08
N GLY A 64 -0.38 -18.75 22.54
CA GLY A 64 0.82 -19.61 22.66
C GLY A 64 1.80 -19.24 23.79
N ALA A 65 1.52 -18.20 24.59
CA ALA A 65 2.37 -17.80 25.69
C ALA A 65 2.18 -18.70 26.93
N SER A 66 3.29 -19.17 27.50
CA SER A 66 3.30 -19.90 28.76
C SER A 66 3.32 -19.01 30.01
N ALA A 67 3.63 -17.73 29.85
CA ALA A 67 3.68 -16.74 30.92
C ALA A 67 2.66 -15.61 30.67
N SER A 68 2.06 -15.13 31.77
CA SER A 68 1.14 -13.98 31.71
C SER A 68 1.90 -12.67 31.62
N VAL A 69 1.24 -11.67 31.03
CA VAL A 69 1.67 -10.28 31.03
C VAL A 69 0.60 -9.40 31.68
N SER A 70 1.01 -8.30 32.29
CA SER A 70 0.08 -7.33 32.86
C SER A 70 -0.43 -6.32 31.82
N LYS A 71 0.26 -6.21 30.70
CA LYS A 71 -0.09 -5.33 29.58
C LYS A 71 0.23 -6.03 28.25
N LEU A 72 -0.67 -5.91 27.29
CA LEU A 72 -0.40 -6.31 25.92
C LEU A 72 0.26 -5.15 25.16
N GLU A 73 1.43 -5.40 24.61
CA GLU A 73 2.03 -4.53 23.62
C GLU A 73 1.54 -4.95 22.24
N ILE A 74 0.86 -4.03 21.55
CA ILE A 74 0.24 -4.31 20.27
C ILE A 74 0.86 -3.44 19.20
N LYS A 75 1.51 -4.08 18.24
CA LYS A 75 2.00 -3.42 17.04
C LYS A 75 0.88 -3.38 16.00
N LEU A 76 0.37 -2.20 15.70
CA LEU A 76 -0.61 -2.01 14.65
C LEU A 76 0.08 -2.12 13.28
N GLN A 77 -0.58 -2.79 12.35
CA GLN A 77 -0.13 -2.92 10.97
C GLN A 77 -0.94 -1.97 10.10
N ARG A 78 -0.27 -1.25 9.20
CA ARG A 78 -0.95 -0.45 8.18
C ARG A 78 -1.53 -1.38 7.12
N VAL A 79 -2.71 -1.04 6.62
CA VAL A 79 -3.33 -1.75 5.50
C VAL A 79 -3.10 -1.05 4.16
N ILE A 80 -2.29 -0.01 4.17
CA ILE A 80 -1.88 0.74 2.97
C ILE A 80 -0.37 0.93 2.94
N ALA A 81 0.19 0.88 1.75
CA ALA A 81 1.59 1.20 1.47
C ALA A 81 1.70 2.59 0.84
N LYS A 82 2.83 3.25 1.08
CA LYS A 82 3.20 4.49 0.42
C LYS A 82 4.28 4.20 -0.60
N LEU A 83 4.03 4.57 -1.84
CA LEU A 83 4.99 4.55 -2.94
C LEU A 83 5.40 6.00 -3.25
N SER A 84 6.69 6.24 -3.38
CA SER A 84 7.24 7.48 -3.92
C SER A 84 8.27 7.11 -4.98
N VAL A 85 8.08 7.60 -6.19
CA VAL A 85 8.97 7.35 -7.32
C VAL A 85 9.71 8.63 -7.64
N LYS A 86 11.02 8.51 -7.80
CA LYS A 86 11.88 9.62 -8.22
C LYS A 86 12.74 9.17 -9.40
N PHE A 87 12.84 10.02 -10.37
CA PHE A 87 13.81 9.90 -11.46
C PHE A 87 14.85 11.01 -11.31
N ASP A 88 16.11 10.65 -11.47
CA ASP A 88 17.26 11.54 -11.46
C ASP A 88 18.33 10.88 -12.33
N LEU A 89 18.30 11.18 -13.62
CA LEU A 89 19.10 10.47 -14.62
C LEU A 89 19.56 11.38 -15.76
N SER A 90 20.69 11.03 -16.36
CA SER A 90 21.09 11.58 -17.64
C SER A 90 20.23 10.99 -18.74
N THR A 91 19.78 11.85 -19.65
CA THR A 91 18.97 11.46 -20.81
C THR A 91 19.82 11.30 -22.06
N GLU A 92 21.09 11.62 -22.02
CA GLU A 92 22.02 11.50 -23.16
C GLU A 92 22.36 10.01 -23.41
N ILE A 93 22.26 9.60 -24.68
CA ILE A 93 22.61 8.25 -25.10
C ILE A 93 24.10 8.17 -25.32
N CYS A 94 24.74 7.12 -24.76
CA CYS A 94 26.15 6.85 -24.96
C CYS A 94 26.35 5.50 -25.65
N GLU A 95 27.16 5.46 -26.69
CA GLU A 95 27.66 4.25 -27.31
C GLU A 95 29.13 4.04 -26.98
N ASN A 96 29.49 2.86 -26.46
CA ASN A 96 30.84 2.55 -26.01
C ASN A 96 31.48 3.60 -25.08
N GLY A 97 30.62 4.25 -24.22
CA GLY A 97 31.03 5.29 -23.28
C GLY A 97 31.22 6.69 -23.90
N ASN A 98 30.87 6.89 -25.16
CA ASN A 98 30.92 8.19 -25.82
C ASN A 98 29.51 8.73 -26.05
N PRO A 99 29.23 10.03 -25.75
CA PRO A 99 27.97 10.65 -26.07
C PRO A 99 27.67 10.60 -27.57
N THR A 100 26.44 10.26 -27.93
CA THR A 100 25.98 10.22 -29.33
C THR A 100 25.36 11.54 -29.78
N GLY A 101 25.03 12.43 -28.87
CA GLY A 101 24.23 13.63 -29.11
C GLY A 101 22.73 13.34 -29.25
N GLU A 102 22.31 12.11 -29.02
CA GLU A 102 20.90 11.71 -28.96
C GLU A 102 20.42 11.71 -27.53
N PHE A 103 19.15 12.04 -27.32
CA PHE A 103 18.53 12.11 -25.98
C PHE A 103 17.26 11.29 -25.92
N VAL A 104 17.05 10.67 -24.76
CA VAL A 104 15.79 9.98 -24.44
C VAL A 104 14.86 10.97 -23.74
N ASN A 105 13.62 11.06 -24.22
CA ASN A 105 12.55 11.76 -23.52
C ASN A 105 11.69 10.76 -22.75
N LEU A 106 11.47 11.04 -21.47
CA LEU A 106 10.55 10.29 -20.63
C LEU A 106 9.16 10.93 -20.78
N GLU A 107 8.22 10.22 -21.39
CA GLU A 107 6.86 10.76 -21.65
C GLU A 107 5.92 10.52 -20.48
N SER A 108 5.87 9.31 -19.98
CA SER A 108 4.94 8.96 -18.92
C SER A 108 5.41 7.77 -18.08
N MET A 109 4.90 7.72 -16.86
CA MET A 109 4.93 6.56 -15.99
C MET A 109 3.50 6.09 -15.77
N GLU A 110 3.28 4.80 -15.89
CA GLU A 110 1.97 4.20 -15.63
C GLU A 110 2.08 3.21 -14.46
N LEU A 111 1.13 3.31 -13.52
CA LEU A 111 0.90 2.27 -12.53
C LEU A 111 -0.27 1.41 -13.00
N LEU A 112 0.01 0.13 -13.15
CA LEU A 112 -0.95 -0.87 -13.63
C LEU A 112 -1.40 -1.77 -12.49
N ARG A 113 -2.61 -2.33 -12.63
CA ARG A 113 -3.14 -3.39 -11.75
C ARG A 113 -3.30 -2.94 -10.30
N ILE A 114 -3.74 -1.71 -10.10
CA ILE A 114 -4.12 -1.23 -8.77
C ILE A 114 -5.46 -1.88 -8.41
N PRO A 115 -5.56 -2.65 -7.32
CA PRO A 115 -6.83 -3.25 -6.91
C PRO A 115 -7.90 -2.20 -6.68
N LYS A 116 -9.10 -2.43 -7.17
CA LYS A 116 -10.24 -1.53 -6.98
C LYS A 116 -10.68 -1.49 -5.53
N TYR A 117 -10.59 -2.63 -4.85
CA TYR A 117 -10.93 -2.77 -3.45
C TYR A 117 -9.81 -3.48 -2.69
N SER A 118 -9.72 -3.19 -1.41
CA SER A 118 -8.91 -3.91 -0.44
C SER A 118 -9.78 -4.31 0.76
N TYR A 119 -9.32 -5.28 1.55
CA TYR A 119 -10.02 -5.74 2.74
C TYR A 119 -9.37 -5.19 4.00
N LEU A 120 -10.20 -4.78 4.96
CA LEU A 120 -9.73 -4.25 6.22
C LEU A 120 -8.91 -5.28 7.03
N ALA A 121 -9.41 -6.50 7.14
CA ALA A 121 -8.85 -7.52 8.02
C ALA A 121 -8.02 -8.58 7.31
N SER A 122 -7.98 -8.60 6.02
CA SER A 122 -7.11 -9.51 5.27
C SER A 122 -6.48 -8.74 4.12
N CYS A 123 -5.17 -8.73 4.07
CA CYS A 123 -4.41 -8.23 2.93
C CYS A 123 -4.59 -9.13 1.69
N LYS A 124 -5.76 -9.76 1.54
CA LYS A 124 -6.08 -10.63 0.41
C LYS A 124 -6.80 -9.82 -0.64
N TYR A 125 -6.22 -9.81 -1.82
CA TYR A 125 -6.86 -9.33 -3.02
C TYR A 125 -7.73 -10.43 -3.64
N ARG A 126 -8.94 -10.08 -4.06
CA ARG A 126 -9.80 -10.96 -4.88
C ARG A 126 -9.77 -10.46 -6.31
N ILE A 127 -9.21 -11.27 -7.21
CA ILE A 127 -9.11 -10.95 -8.65
C ILE A 127 -10.49 -10.65 -9.28
N GLU A 128 -11.53 -11.26 -8.74
CA GLU A 128 -12.91 -11.11 -9.21
C GLU A 128 -13.45 -9.68 -9.12
N GLU A 129 -12.84 -8.82 -8.29
CA GLU A 129 -13.31 -7.45 -8.06
C GLU A 129 -12.68 -6.43 -9.02
N GLY A 130 -11.71 -6.86 -9.82
CA GLY A 130 -11.10 -6.06 -10.86
C GLY A 130 -10.05 -5.05 -10.37
N PHE A 131 -9.55 -4.31 -11.34
CA PHE A 131 -8.54 -3.27 -11.13
C PHE A 131 -9.13 -1.90 -11.47
N LEU A 132 -8.54 -0.86 -10.89
CA LEU A 132 -8.74 0.51 -11.34
C LEU A 132 -8.13 0.68 -12.75
N ASP A 133 -8.58 1.70 -13.45
CA ASP A 133 -7.90 2.17 -14.65
C ASP A 133 -6.44 2.51 -14.34
N ASN A 134 -5.59 2.37 -15.35
CA ASN A 134 -4.18 2.67 -15.21
C ASN A 134 -3.98 4.12 -14.74
N ARG A 135 -3.20 4.30 -13.70
CA ARG A 135 -2.84 5.64 -13.25
C ARG A 135 -1.63 6.13 -14.02
N VAL A 136 -1.85 7.13 -14.86
CA VAL A 136 -0.83 7.71 -15.73
C VAL A 136 -0.32 9.01 -15.10
N PHE A 137 1.01 9.15 -15.04
CA PHE A 137 1.71 10.36 -14.64
C PHE A 137 2.47 10.89 -15.86
N SER A 138 2.16 12.11 -16.28
CA SER A 138 2.96 12.79 -17.29
C SER A 138 4.33 13.14 -16.70
N LEU A 139 5.37 12.86 -17.47
CA LEU A 139 6.76 13.11 -17.10
C LEU A 139 7.32 14.30 -17.89
N GLU A 140 6.48 15.30 -18.18
CA GLU A 140 6.95 16.48 -18.88
C GLU A 140 8.18 17.07 -18.18
N ASN A 141 9.21 17.29 -18.99
CA ASN A 141 10.52 17.72 -18.50
C ASN A 141 10.41 19.13 -17.90
N SER A 142 10.50 19.23 -16.59
CA SER A 142 10.44 20.53 -15.88
C SER A 142 11.80 21.21 -15.78
N SER A 143 12.89 20.53 -16.14
CA SER A 143 14.25 21.09 -16.10
C SER A 143 14.68 21.57 -17.49
N ALA A 144 15.22 22.78 -17.56
CA ALA A 144 15.71 23.39 -18.80
C ALA A 144 17.01 22.77 -19.34
N GLU A 145 17.58 21.80 -18.63
CA GLU A 145 18.79 21.08 -19.05
C GLU A 145 18.42 19.88 -19.90
N GLN A 146 18.74 19.90 -21.17
CA GLN A 146 18.37 18.87 -22.15
C GLN A 146 18.95 17.50 -21.85
N ASN A 147 20.06 17.42 -21.13
CA ASN A 147 20.80 16.18 -20.86
C ASN A 147 20.55 15.58 -19.46
N HIS A 148 19.68 16.20 -18.67
CA HIS A 148 19.36 15.74 -17.32
C HIS A 148 17.86 15.84 -17.02
N PHE A 149 17.31 14.78 -16.46
CA PHE A 149 15.89 14.66 -16.12
C PHE A 149 15.72 14.38 -14.63
N THR A 150 14.94 15.22 -13.96
CA THR A 150 14.52 15.01 -12.59
C THR A 150 13.00 15.07 -12.49
N TRP A 151 12.43 14.12 -11.79
CA TRP A 151 10.99 14.08 -11.56
C TRP A 151 10.64 13.32 -10.29
N SER A 152 9.53 13.67 -9.65
CA SER A 152 9.01 12.98 -8.49
C SER A 152 7.49 12.87 -8.55
N SER A 153 6.97 11.66 -8.29
CA SER A 153 5.54 11.39 -8.25
C SER A 153 4.82 12.06 -7.08
N GLY A 154 5.55 12.53 -6.09
CA GLY A 154 4.99 12.74 -4.77
C GLY A 154 4.62 11.41 -4.09
N ASP A 155 3.72 11.47 -3.12
CA ASP A 155 3.27 10.31 -2.37
C ASP A 155 2.05 9.66 -3.04
N ILE A 156 2.17 8.38 -3.37
CA ILE A 156 1.10 7.55 -3.93
C ILE A 156 0.74 6.51 -2.88
N TYR A 157 -0.53 6.44 -2.51
CA TYR A 157 -1.02 5.47 -1.54
C TYR A 157 -1.69 4.32 -2.25
N LEU A 158 -1.28 3.10 -1.92
CA LEU A 158 -1.75 1.85 -2.52
C LEU A 158 -2.21 0.90 -1.42
N PRO A 159 -3.25 0.08 -1.66
CA PRO A 159 -3.62 -0.95 -0.72
C PRO A 159 -2.48 -1.94 -0.55
N GLU A 160 -2.18 -2.32 0.69
CA GLU A 160 -1.29 -3.44 0.94
C GLU A 160 -2.01 -4.74 0.60
N TYR A 161 -1.43 -5.56 -0.26
CA TYR A 161 -1.93 -6.89 -0.55
C TYR A 161 -0.79 -7.89 -0.68
N LEU A 162 -1.07 -9.12 -0.30
CA LEU A 162 -0.13 -10.21 -0.50
C LEU A 162 -0.17 -10.64 -1.97
N PRO A 163 0.94 -10.58 -2.69
CA PRO A 163 0.97 -10.97 -4.08
C PRO A 163 0.72 -12.47 -4.19
N MET A 164 -0.40 -12.85 -4.77
CA MET A 164 -0.56 -14.15 -5.38
C MET A 164 -0.24 -13.95 -6.86
N ASP A 165 1.00 -14.18 -7.25
CA ASP A 165 1.54 -14.24 -8.63
C ASP A 165 1.40 -12.99 -9.52
N GLU A 166 0.67 -11.95 -9.13
CA GLU A 166 0.45 -10.76 -9.94
C GLU A 166 0.74 -9.47 -9.17
N ILE A 167 1.92 -8.95 -9.39
CA ILE A 167 2.47 -7.76 -8.73
C ILE A 167 1.96 -6.48 -9.42
N TYR A 168 1.85 -5.37 -8.66
CA TYR A 168 1.80 -4.02 -9.24
C TYR A 168 2.88 -3.85 -10.31
N ARG A 169 2.50 -3.32 -11.46
CA ARG A 169 3.45 -3.07 -12.54
C ARG A 169 3.61 -1.58 -12.73
N MET A 170 4.83 -1.16 -12.87
CA MET A 170 5.20 0.17 -13.31
C MET A 170 5.73 0.05 -14.74
N VAL A 171 5.19 0.86 -15.63
CA VAL A 171 5.64 0.93 -17.03
C VAL A 171 6.11 2.35 -17.28
N LEU A 172 7.32 2.47 -17.83
CA LEU A 172 7.88 3.72 -18.33
C LEU A 172 7.73 3.76 -19.85
N ARG A 173 7.20 4.86 -20.36
CA ARG A 173 7.17 5.14 -21.78
C ARG A 173 8.28 6.13 -22.12
N LEU A 174 9.06 5.76 -23.10
CA LEU A 174 10.19 6.53 -23.59
C LEU A 174 9.97 6.86 -25.05
N SER A 175 10.36 8.06 -25.47
CA SER A 175 10.55 8.40 -26.86
C SER A 175 12.00 8.84 -27.11
N LEU A 176 12.49 8.61 -28.32
CA LEU A 176 13.80 9.04 -28.75
C LEU A 176 13.66 10.41 -29.44
N ILE A 177 14.46 11.36 -29.00
CA ILE A 177 14.58 12.67 -29.65
C ILE A 177 15.92 12.75 -30.36
N HIS A 178 15.88 12.89 -31.68
CA HIS A 178 17.05 13.25 -32.48
C HIS A 178 17.11 14.78 -32.55
N ILE A 179 18.23 15.34 -32.20
CA ILE A 179 18.52 16.78 -32.33
C ILE A 179 19.48 17.00 -33.49
#